data_bb55eae751f828f2ae3d2ce2320c4696
#
_entry.id   bb55eae751f828f2ae3d2ce2320c4696
#
_cell.length_a   1.000
_cell.length_b   1.000
_cell.length_c   1.000
_cell.angle_alpha   90.00
_cell.angle_beta   90.00
_cell.angle_gamma   90.00
#
_symmetry.space_group_name_H-M   'P 1'
#
loop_
_entity.id
_entity.type
_entity.pdbx_description
1 polymer ?
#
loop_
_entity_poly.entity_id
_entity_poly.type
_entity_poly.pdbx_seq_one_letter_code
_entity_poly.pdbx_strand_id
1 'polypeptide(L)'
;MSDDIRIRAVARDDYAQWLPLWQGYNAFYGRSGATAVAPAITAATWGRFFDAYEPLWALVAEREGALLGLVHFLYHRHTNMIAPTCYLEDLFTAEAARGRGVGRALIEAVYARAKADGLTRVYWHTHESNATAMRLYDQVAERPGFVMYRKVL
;
A
#
# COMPACT_ATOMS: atom_id res chain seq x y z
N MET A 1 13.59 23.69 -9.27
CA MET A 1 12.84 22.48 -9.64
C MET A 1 12.53 21.74 -8.35
N SER A 2 11.28 21.66 -8.00
CA SER A 2 10.91 20.96 -6.78
C SER A 2 11.02 19.45 -7.03
N ASP A 3 11.79 18.80 -6.20
CA ASP A 3 11.87 17.34 -6.11
C ASP A 3 10.59 16.78 -5.43
N ASP A 4 9.51 17.54 -5.52
CA ASP A 4 8.29 17.31 -4.74
C ASP A 4 7.52 16.10 -5.26
N ILE A 5 7.55 15.05 -4.47
CA ILE A 5 6.70 13.89 -4.63
C ILE A 5 5.30 14.27 -4.14
N ARG A 6 4.32 14.17 -5.02
CA ARG A 6 2.92 14.40 -4.69
C ARG A 6 2.24 13.06 -4.41
N ILE A 7 1.59 12.97 -3.24
CA ILE A 7 0.74 11.80 -2.92
C ILE A 7 -0.71 12.19 -3.18
N ARG A 8 -1.41 11.36 -3.94
CA ARG A 8 -2.81 11.56 -4.29
C ARG A 8 -3.57 10.24 -4.44
N ALA A 9 -4.88 10.31 -4.40
CA ALA A 9 -5.72 9.17 -4.73
C ALA A 9 -5.47 8.73 -6.18
N VAL A 10 -5.52 7.42 -6.41
CA VAL A 10 -5.46 6.85 -7.76
C VAL A 10 -6.67 7.31 -8.57
N ALA A 11 -6.47 7.59 -9.85
CA ALA A 11 -7.52 7.93 -10.81
C ALA A 11 -7.64 6.83 -11.87
N ARG A 12 -8.79 6.76 -12.54
CA ARG A 12 -9.02 5.74 -13.59
C ARG A 12 -7.97 5.79 -14.70
N ASP A 13 -7.50 6.98 -15.03
CA ASP A 13 -6.48 7.19 -16.08
C ASP A 13 -5.08 6.71 -15.65
N ASP A 14 -4.89 6.37 -14.39
CA ASP A 14 -3.61 5.87 -13.89
C ASP A 14 -3.35 4.39 -14.19
N TYR A 15 -4.34 3.66 -14.71
CA TYR A 15 -4.24 2.20 -14.84
C TYR A 15 -2.95 1.75 -15.55
N ALA A 16 -2.60 2.39 -16.66
CA ALA A 16 -1.43 2.02 -17.45
C ALA A 16 -0.11 2.17 -16.67
N GLN A 17 -0.03 3.11 -15.72
CA GLN A 17 1.14 3.30 -14.86
C GLN A 17 1.03 2.52 -13.54
N TRP A 18 -0.19 2.33 -13.02
CA TRP A 18 -0.42 1.52 -11.83
C TRP A 18 -0.11 0.04 -12.05
N LEU A 19 -0.48 -0.51 -13.21
CA LEU A 19 -0.32 -1.93 -13.50
C LEU A 19 1.13 -2.42 -13.38
N PRO A 20 2.14 -1.74 -13.96
CA PRO A 20 3.53 -2.15 -13.75
C PRO A 20 3.99 -2.11 -12.29
N LEU A 21 3.51 -1.15 -11.51
CA LEU A 21 3.80 -1.07 -10.07
C LEU A 21 3.16 -2.24 -9.31
N TRP A 22 1.92 -2.57 -9.62
CA TRP A 22 1.22 -3.72 -9.08
C TRP A 22 1.93 -5.03 -9.41
N GLN A 23 2.34 -5.20 -10.65
CA GLN A 23 3.12 -6.36 -11.10
C GLN A 23 4.47 -6.44 -10.40
N GLY A 24 5.16 -5.31 -10.23
CA GLY A 24 6.43 -5.22 -9.50
C GLY A 24 6.29 -5.59 -8.03
N TYR A 25 5.25 -5.11 -7.37
CA TYR A 25 4.92 -5.51 -6.00
C TYR A 25 4.73 -7.03 -5.90
N ASN A 26 3.94 -7.61 -6.77
CA ASN A 26 3.67 -9.05 -6.76
C ASN A 26 4.93 -9.87 -7.08
N ALA A 27 5.75 -9.44 -8.03
CA ALA A 27 7.00 -10.09 -8.36
C ALA A 27 7.98 -10.12 -7.18
N PHE A 28 8.03 -9.04 -6.39
CA PHE A 28 8.85 -8.97 -5.18
C PHE A 28 8.48 -10.08 -4.18
N TYR A 29 7.22 -10.48 -4.12
CA TYR A 29 6.74 -11.57 -3.28
C TYR A 29 6.67 -12.93 -4.00
N GLY A 30 7.37 -13.08 -5.13
CA GLY A 30 7.43 -14.34 -5.87
C GLY A 30 6.21 -14.66 -6.73
N ARG A 31 5.34 -13.68 -6.97
CA ARG A 31 4.14 -13.83 -7.81
C ARG A 31 4.38 -13.24 -9.19
N SER A 32 5.05 -14.02 -10.04
CA SER A 32 5.37 -13.65 -11.43
C SER A 32 5.47 -14.90 -12.30
N GLY A 33 5.42 -14.74 -13.61
CA GLY A 33 5.46 -15.87 -14.54
C GLY A 33 4.34 -16.87 -14.26
N ALA A 34 4.68 -18.12 -13.97
CA ALA A 34 3.72 -19.18 -13.68
C ALA A 34 2.92 -18.97 -12.37
N THR A 35 3.44 -18.16 -11.46
CA THR A 35 2.81 -17.83 -10.19
C THR A 35 2.19 -16.44 -10.17
N ALA A 36 2.14 -15.76 -11.30
CA ALA A 36 1.58 -14.42 -11.42
C ALA A 36 0.12 -14.38 -10.95
N VAL A 37 -0.27 -13.21 -10.42
CA VAL A 37 -1.65 -12.95 -10.04
C VAL A 37 -2.55 -13.06 -11.28
N ALA A 38 -3.65 -13.81 -11.17
CA ALA A 38 -4.58 -13.98 -12.28
C ALA A 38 -5.16 -12.63 -12.75
N PRO A 39 -5.34 -12.42 -14.06
CA PRO A 39 -5.90 -11.16 -14.60
C PRO A 39 -7.24 -10.76 -13.97
N ALA A 40 -8.08 -11.73 -13.63
CA ALA A 40 -9.37 -11.47 -12.97
C ALA A 40 -9.20 -10.84 -11.59
N ILE A 41 -8.17 -11.23 -10.84
CA ILE A 41 -7.85 -10.65 -9.52
C ILE A 41 -7.38 -9.20 -9.69
N THR A 42 -6.49 -8.95 -10.63
CA THR A 42 -6.01 -7.58 -10.94
C THR A 42 -7.17 -6.67 -11.33
N ALA A 43 -8.07 -7.14 -12.19
CA ALA A 43 -9.24 -6.37 -12.61
C ALA A 43 -10.20 -6.09 -11.43
N ALA A 44 -10.44 -7.09 -10.58
CA ALA A 44 -11.29 -6.93 -9.39
C ALA A 44 -10.67 -5.93 -8.40
N THR A 45 -9.37 -6.04 -8.13
CA THR A 45 -8.65 -5.13 -7.23
C THR A 45 -8.72 -3.69 -7.76
N TRP A 46 -8.44 -3.48 -9.02
CA TRP A 46 -8.54 -2.16 -9.65
C TRP A 46 -9.95 -1.57 -9.54
N GLY A 47 -10.97 -2.36 -9.87
CA GLY A 47 -12.36 -1.91 -9.80
C GLY A 47 -12.81 -1.51 -8.40
N ARG A 48 -12.32 -2.18 -7.37
CA ARG A 48 -12.65 -1.89 -5.96
C ARG A 48 -12.20 -0.51 -5.51
N PHE A 49 -11.11 0.02 -6.05
CA PHE A 49 -10.64 1.36 -5.68
C PHE A 49 -11.65 2.47 -6.02
N PHE A 50 -12.55 2.21 -6.96
CA PHE A 50 -13.54 3.17 -7.45
C PHE A 50 -14.98 2.82 -7.06
N ASP A 51 -15.15 1.77 -6.27
CA ASP A 51 -16.46 1.35 -5.76
C ASP A 51 -16.67 1.94 -4.36
N ALA A 52 -17.70 2.80 -4.23
CA ALA A 52 -18.01 3.48 -2.97
C ALA A 52 -18.41 2.52 -1.83
N TYR A 53 -18.81 1.29 -2.17
CA TYR A 53 -19.18 0.28 -1.17
C TYR A 53 -18.00 -0.57 -0.70
N GLU A 54 -16.87 -0.46 -1.35
CA GLU A 54 -15.65 -1.18 -0.96
C GLU A 54 -14.80 -0.32 -0.03
N PRO A 55 -14.39 -0.84 1.14
CA PRO A 55 -13.54 -0.10 2.08
C PRO A 55 -12.05 -0.21 1.72
N LEU A 56 -11.72 -0.16 0.45
CA LEU A 56 -10.38 -0.33 -0.12
C LEU A 56 -10.00 0.88 -0.96
N TRP A 57 -8.83 1.45 -0.67
CA TRP A 57 -8.33 2.65 -1.36
C TRP A 57 -6.91 2.46 -1.83
N ALA A 58 -6.53 3.24 -2.84
CA ALA A 58 -5.17 3.33 -3.34
C ALA A 58 -4.72 4.78 -3.40
N LEU A 59 -3.51 5.04 -2.89
CA LEU A 59 -2.80 6.29 -3.12
C LEU A 59 -1.59 5.98 -4.00
N VAL A 60 -1.19 6.97 -4.77
CA VAL A 60 -0.02 6.90 -5.64
C VAL A 60 0.90 8.08 -5.37
N ALA A 61 2.20 7.82 -5.52
CA ALA A 61 3.23 8.86 -5.48
C ALA A 61 3.56 9.26 -6.91
N GLU A 62 3.40 10.54 -7.21
CA GLU A 62 3.60 11.11 -8.54
C GLU A 62 4.66 12.19 -8.51
N ARG A 63 5.50 12.22 -9.53
CA ARG A 63 6.41 13.32 -9.83
C ARG A 63 6.44 13.53 -11.34
N GLU A 64 6.17 14.77 -11.77
CA GLU A 64 6.20 15.17 -13.19
C GLU A 64 5.37 14.24 -14.10
N GLY A 65 4.20 13.80 -13.61
CA GLY A 65 3.29 12.92 -14.37
C GLY A 65 3.65 11.43 -14.32
N ALA A 66 4.77 11.05 -13.72
CA ALA A 66 5.17 9.65 -13.56
C ALA A 66 4.80 9.10 -12.19
N LEU A 67 4.21 7.93 -12.13
CA LEU A 67 3.94 7.24 -10.88
C LEU A 67 5.21 6.51 -10.40
N LEU A 68 5.62 6.82 -9.16
CA LEU A 68 6.83 6.30 -8.53
C LEU A 68 6.56 5.16 -7.55
N GLY A 69 5.34 5.05 -7.07
CA GLY A 69 4.96 4.06 -6.08
C GLY A 69 3.47 4.06 -5.80
N LEU A 70 3.03 3.04 -5.09
CA LEU A 70 1.65 2.85 -4.68
C LEU A 70 1.55 2.39 -3.23
N VAL A 71 0.40 2.66 -2.62
CA VAL A 71 -0.03 2.05 -1.37
C VAL A 71 -1.51 1.70 -1.47
N HIS A 72 -1.87 0.50 -1.06
CA HIS A 72 -3.24 0.06 -0.91
C HIS A 72 -3.54 -0.11 0.57
N PHE A 73 -4.70 0.35 1.00
CA PHE A 73 -5.11 0.21 2.39
C PHE A 73 -6.62 0.02 2.48
N LEU A 74 -7.04 -0.61 3.57
CA LEU A 74 -8.45 -0.89 3.82
C LEU A 74 -8.78 -0.63 5.29
N TYR A 75 -10.05 -0.40 5.56
CA TYR A 75 -10.57 -0.27 6.92
C TYR A 75 -11.36 -1.52 7.27
N HIS A 76 -11.22 -1.99 8.50
CA HIS A 76 -12.03 -3.08 9.01
C HIS A 76 -12.43 -2.85 10.47
N ARG A 77 -13.49 -3.52 10.90
CA ARG A 77 -13.94 -3.44 12.29
C ARG A 77 -12.93 -4.07 13.22
N HIS A 78 -12.83 -3.49 14.40
CA HIS A 78 -12.09 -4.04 15.52
C HIS A 78 -13.02 -4.05 16.74
N THR A 79 -13.13 -5.21 17.40
CA THR A 79 -14.13 -5.39 18.47
C THR A 79 -13.91 -4.50 19.69
N ASN A 80 -12.68 -4.02 19.92
CA ASN A 80 -12.33 -3.15 21.03
C ASN A 80 -12.32 -1.65 20.68
N MET A 81 -12.83 -1.27 19.50
CA MET A 81 -12.79 0.10 19.01
C MET A 81 -14.14 0.51 18.43
N ILE A 82 -14.51 1.79 18.62
CA ILE A 82 -15.70 2.34 17.96
C ILE A 82 -15.37 2.61 16.48
N ALA A 83 -14.27 3.31 16.20
CA ALA A 83 -13.79 3.51 14.85
C ALA A 83 -13.21 2.23 14.27
N PRO A 84 -13.22 2.05 12.95
CA PRO A 84 -12.48 0.96 12.31
C PRO A 84 -10.96 1.12 12.52
N THR A 85 -10.22 0.07 12.22
CA THR A 85 -8.76 0.11 12.11
C THR A 85 -8.34 0.10 10.65
N CYS A 86 -7.21 0.70 10.34
CA CYS A 86 -6.64 0.72 8.98
C CYS A 86 -5.60 -0.38 8.85
N TYR A 87 -5.78 -1.23 7.84
CA TYR A 87 -4.77 -2.19 7.39
C TYR A 87 -4.11 -1.68 6.11
N LEU A 88 -2.80 -1.42 6.19
CA LEU A 88 -1.99 -1.07 5.03
C LEU A 88 -1.58 -2.39 4.36
N GLU A 89 -2.27 -2.73 3.27
CA GLU A 89 -2.16 -4.04 2.62
C GLU A 89 -0.90 -4.15 1.78
N ASP A 90 -0.66 -3.17 0.90
CA ASP A 90 0.42 -3.21 -0.08
C ASP A 90 1.15 -1.88 -0.11
N LEU A 91 2.48 -1.93 -0.18
CA LEU A 91 3.35 -0.77 -0.34
C LEU A 91 4.46 -1.12 -1.31
N PHE A 92 4.62 -0.34 -2.36
CA PHE A 92 5.65 -0.56 -3.36
C PHE A 92 6.19 0.74 -3.94
N THR A 93 7.51 0.82 -4.07
CA THR A 93 8.21 1.89 -4.76
C THR A 93 8.94 1.30 -5.96
N ALA A 94 8.79 1.92 -7.12
CA ALA A 94 9.52 1.55 -8.32
C ALA A 94 11.03 1.55 -8.04
N GLU A 95 11.76 0.58 -8.57
CA GLU A 95 13.19 0.40 -8.28
C GLU A 95 14.00 1.68 -8.54
N ALA A 96 13.74 2.34 -9.67
CA ALA A 96 14.43 3.58 -10.05
C ALA A 96 14.13 4.77 -9.11
N ALA A 97 13.06 4.69 -8.32
CA ALA A 97 12.64 5.75 -7.40
C ALA A 97 12.97 5.46 -5.93
N ARG A 98 13.63 4.34 -5.63
CA ARG A 98 14.00 3.96 -4.27
C ARG A 98 15.07 4.89 -3.69
N GLY A 99 15.08 5.00 -2.35
CA GLY A 99 16.03 5.85 -1.63
C GLY A 99 15.71 7.34 -1.68
N ARG A 100 14.49 7.71 -2.10
CA ARG A 100 14.05 9.12 -2.23
C ARG A 100 12.89 9.47 -1.30
N GLY A 101 12.58 8.62 -0.35
CA GLY A 101 11.51 8.87 0.63
C GLY A 101 10.08 8.57 0.12
N VAL A 102 9.91 7.91 -1.01
CA VAL A 102 8.59 7.58 -1.58
C VAL A 102 7.78 6.70 -0.63
N GLY A 103 8.38 5.63 -0.10
CA GLY A 103 7.70 4.72 0.82
C GLY A 103 7.25 5.42 2.11
N ARG A 104 8.12 6.23 2.70
CA ARG A 104 7.78 7.05 3.88
C ARG A 104 6.61 7.99 3.57
N ALA A 105 6.67 8.71 2.45
CA ALA A 105 5.62 9.65 2.07
C ALA A 105 4.26 8.95 1.88
N LEU A 106 4.25 7.76 1.30
CA LEU A 106 3.04 6.96 1.14
C LEU A 106 2.47 6.50 2.49
N ILE A 107 3.32 6.01 3.40
CA ILE A 107 2.90 5.63 4.76
C ILE A 107 2.31 6.82 5.50
N GLU A 108 3.00 7.95 5.49
CA GLU A 108 2.55 9.18 6.17
C GLU A 108 1.23 9.71 5.60
N ALA A 109 1.02 9.57 4.29
CA ALA A 109 -0.25 9.92 3.66
C ALA A 109 -1.40 9.01 4.12
N VAL A 110 -1.15 7.72 4.32
CA VAL A 110 -2.14 6.79 4.92
C VAL A 110 -2.45 7.20 6.36
N TYR A 111 -1.44 7.57 7.16
CA TYR A 111 -1.66 8.08 8.52
C TYR A 111 -2.56 9.32 8.51
N ALA A 112 -2.27 10.28 7.64
CA ALA A 112 -3.05 11.50 7.53
C ALA A 112 -4.49 11.22 7.12
N ARG A 113 -4.71 10.33 6.16
CA ARG A 113 -6.03 9.92 5.71
C ARG A 113 -6.82 9.20 6.79
N ALA A 114 -6.21 8.23 7.46
CA ALA A 114 -6.85 7.49 8.55
C ALA A 114 -7.24 8.43 9.69
N LYS A 115 -6.34 9.33 10.08
CA LYS A 115 -6.62 10.34 11.11
C LYS A 115 -7.77 11.25 10.73
N ALA A 116 -7.82 11.72 9.49
CA ALA A 116 -8.90 12.57 8.98
C ALA A 116 -10.26 11.83 9.00
N ASP A 117 -10.25 10.53 8.78
CA ASP A 117 -11.44 9.66 8.84
C ASP A 117 -11.79 9.20 10.27
N GLY A 118 -11.07 9.68 11.28
CA GLY A 118 -11.35 9.38 12.69
C GLY A 118 -10.75 8.07 13.21
N LEU A 119 -9.88 7.43 12.44
CA LEU A 119 -9.18 6.22 12.88
C LEU A 119 -8.02 6.56 13.80
N THR A 120 -7.68 5.62 14.69
CA THR A 120 -6.60 5.79 15.68
C THR A 120 -5.45 4.82 15.50
N ARG A 121 -5.56 3.92 14.52
CA ARG A 121 -4.54 2.90 14.31
C ARG A 121 -4.39 2.52 12.84
N VAL A 122 -3.13 2.42 12.41
CA VAL A 122 -2.71 1.83 11.13
C VAL A 122 -1.71 0.74 11.43
N TYR A 123 -1.84 -0.41 10.80
CA TYR A 123 -0.92 -1.52 10.97
C TYR A 123 -0.68 -2.24 9.64
N TRP A 124 0.42 -2.97 9.56
CA TRP A 124 0.77 -3.79 8.40
C TRP A 124 1.65 -4.97 8.81
N HIS A 125 1.82 -5.88 7.87
CA HIS A 125 2.73 -7.00 8.00
C HIS A 125 3.85 -6.87 6.97
N THR A 126 5.02 -7.38 7.32
CA THR A 126 6.13 -7.56 6.38
C THR A 126 6.79 -8.89 6.67
N HIS A 127 7.45 -9.45 5.67
CA HIS A 127 8.25 -10.66 5.92
C HIS A 127 9.46 -10.32 6.78
N GLU A 128 9.79 -11.19 7.73
CA GLU A 128 10.90 -10.99 8.67
C GLU A 128 12.27 -10.81 7.98
N SER A 129 12.42 -11.33 6.75
CA SER A 129 13.62 -11.18 5.94
C SER A 129 13.74 -9.84 5.23
N ASN A 130 12.69 -9.00 5.24
CA ASN A 130 12.66 -7.72 4.53
C ASN A 130 13.37 -6.61 5.34
N ALA A 131 14.67 -6.81 5.59
CA ALA A 131 15.45 -5.93 6.47
C ALA A 131 15.52 -4.48 5.98
N THR A 132 15.57 -4.26 4.68
CA THR A 132 15.63 -2.90 4.10
C THR A 132 14.36 -2.12 4.41
N ALA A 133 13.18 -2.71 4.18
CA ALA A 133 11.91 -2.06 4.50
C ALA A 133 11.71 -1.90 6.02
N MET A 134 12.13 -2.89 6.81
CA MET A 134 12.00 -2.84 8.26
C MET A 134 12.79 -1.68 8.88
N ARG A 135 13.91 -1.29 8.29
CA ARG A 135 14.63 -0.07 8.75
C ARG A 135 13.77 1.19 8.64
N LEU A 136 13.00 1.33 7.58
CA LEU A 136 12.03 2.42 7.47
C LEU A 136 10.89 2.23 8.48
N TYR A 137 10.35 1.04 8.58
CA TYR A 137 9.20 0.76 9.45
C TYR A 137 9.51 1.02 10.92
N ASP A 138 10.71 0.67 11.39
CA ASP A 138 11.17 0.94 12.76
C ASP A 138 11.26 2.46 13.07
N GLN A 139 11.34 3.30 12.05
CA GLN A 139 11.36 4.77 12.22
C GLN A 139 9.96 5.38 12.27
N VAL A 140 8.95 4.74 11.69
CA VAL A 140 7.61 5.31 11.51
C VAL A 140 6.53 4.56 12.30
N ALA A 141 6.86 3.40 12.86
CA ALA A 141 5.95 2.56 13.63
C ALA A 141 6.71 1.74 14.68
N GLU A 142 6.00 0.87 15.37
CA GLU A 142 6.57 -0.05 16.36
C GLU A 142 6.16 -1.49 16.06
N ARG A 143 6.91 -2.44 16.56
CA ARG A 143 6.54 -3.86 16.54
C ARG A 143 5.86 -4.23 17.84
N PRO A 144 4.53 -4.50 17.85
CA PRO A 144 3.80 -4.77 19.10
C PRO A 144 3.98 -6.19 19.61
N GLY A 145 4.74 -7.05 18.94
CA GLY A 145 5.03 -8.41 19.36
C GLY A 145 4.04 -9.47 18.92
N PHE A 146 3.02 -9.10 18.15
CA PHE A 146 2.09 -10.07 17.57
C PHE A 146 2.74 -10.83 16.42
N VAL A 147 2.42 -12.11 16.27
CA VAL A 147 2.82 -12.94 15.15
C VAL A 147 1.60 -13.40 14.38
N MET A 148 1.73 -13.52 13.06
CA MET A 148 0.64 -13.95 12.18
C MET A 148 0.63 -15.47 12.05
N TYR A 149 -0.55 -16.07 12.16
CA TYR A 149 -0.81 -17.46 11.79
C TYR A 149 -1.68 -17.51 10.56
N ARG A 150 -1.38 -18.41 9.64
CA ARG A 150 -2.13 -18.59 8.39
C ARG A 150 -2.30 -20.08 8.09
N LYS A 151 -3.51 -20.45 7.72
CA LYS A 151 -3.80 -21.75 7.13
C LYS A 151 -4.43 -21.53 5.75
N VAL A 152 -3.87 -22.16 4.73
CA VAL A 152 -4.47 -22.16 3.39
C VAL A 152 -5.51 -23.28 3.35
N LEU A 153 -6.71 -22.95 2.86
CA LEU A 153 -7.85 -23.87 2.75
C LEU A 153 -7.95 -24.44 1.34
#